data_801920956946b4c1ac62c51da06a3f54
#
_entry.id   801920956946b4c1ac62c51da06a3f54
#
_cell.length_a   1.000
_cell.length_b   1.000
_cell.length_c   1.000
_cell.angle_alpha   90.00
_cell.angle_beta   90.00
_cell.angle_gamma   90.00
#
_symmetry.space_group_name_H-M   'P 1'
#
loop_
_entity.id
_entity.type
_entity.pdbx_description
1 polymer ?
#
loop_
_entity_poly.entity_id
_entity_poly.type
_entity_poly.pdbx_seq_one_letter_code
_entity_poly.pdbx_strand_id
1 'polypeptide(L)'
;MGQLWEYVKMALANIRMNRGRSFLTMLGIIIGVSSVILIMSVGNGARMEMEQELTAVAGGQIYIYVNSNLEEVPVITEADREAIRMLDGVKGCTSTAGNMLNSVTTGKGTFDAIVNYADPDDEFSNNSVMACGHWYTWDDFYAGNDVAVISEADAVRMFGTTDVIGLTFEMDDGDVIKNMRIVGVKKSIDGAFVATGYGDAYLDINVPYTSDSYWAQFNDFDNVYVFSQNS
;
A
#
# COMPACT_ATOMS: atom_id res chain seq x y z
N MET A 1 -58.67 26.36 -6.15
CA MET A 1 -57.44 26.59 -5.33
C MET A 1 -57.71 27.07 -3.90
N GLY A 2 -58.91 27.57 -3.57
CA GLY A 2 -59.24 28.06 -2.22
C GLY A 2 -59.34 26.98 -1.12
N GLN A 3 -59.88 25.80 -1.44
CA GLN A 3 -60.08 24.73 -0.44
C GLN A 3 -58.78 24.12 0.09
N LEU A 4 -57.76 23.93 -0.73
CA LEU A 4 -56.43 23.44 -0.29
C LEU A 4 -55.78 24.41 0.70
N TRP A 5 -55.92 25.70 0.52
CA TRP A 5 -55.37 26.71 1.41
C TRP A 5 -56.08 26.74 2.78
N GLU A 6 -57.38 26.47 2.81
CA GLU A 6 -58.16 26.36 4.07
C GLU A 6 -57.74 25.10 4.86
N TYR A 7 -57.53 23.95 4.21
CA TYR A 7 -56.98 22.76 4.88
C TYR A 7 -55.61 22.96 5.45
N VAL A 8 -54.69 23.68 4.75
CA VAL A 8 -53.39 24.03 5.26
C VAL A 8 -53.46 24.96 6.48
N LYS A 9 -54.34 25.96 6.47
CA LYS A 9 -54.58 26.84 7.63
C LYS A 9 -55.14 26.07 8.84
N MET A 10 -56.07 25.15 8.62
CA MET A 10 -56.63 24.32 9.69
C MET A 10 -55.59 23.38 10.28
N ALA A 11 -54.74 22.77 9.45
CA ALA A 11 -53.60 21.93 9.90
C ALA A 11 -52.60 22.70 10.73
N LEU A 12 -52.21 23.91 10.29
CA LEU A 12 -51.33 24.81 11.03
C LEU A 12 -51.90 25.28 12.38
N ALA A 13 -53.22 25.53 12.44
CA ALA A 13 -53.91 25.88 13.67
C ALA A 13 -53.90 24.71 14.67
N ASN A 14 -54.15 23.47 14.21
CA ASN A 14 -54.08 22.28 15.04
C ASN A 14 -52.67 22.01 15.60
N ILE A 15 -51.64 22.24 14.81
CA ILE A 15 -50.20 22.15 15.26
C ILE A 15 -49.95 23.20 16.36
N ARG A 16 -50.44 24.42 16.21
CA ARG A 16 -50.31 25.50 17.20
C ARG A 16 -51.06 25.23 18.50
N MET A 17 -52.22 24.60 18.45
CA MET A 17 -52.98 24.24 19.64
C MET A 17 -52.36 23.12 20.46
N ASN A 18 -51.66 22.17 19.83
CA ASN A 18 -51.00 21.02 20.49
C ASN A 18 -49.47 21.02 20.33
N ARG A 19 -48.81 22.14 20.65
CA ARG A 19 -47.40 22.39 20.39
C ARG A 19 -46.46 21.27 20.93
N GLY A 20 -46.73 20.79 22.15
CA GLY A 20 -45.87 19.75 22.76
C GLY A 20 -45.93 18.41 22.02
N ARG A 21 -47.15 17.96 21.66
CA ARG A 21 -47.32 16.70 20.91
C ARG A 21 -46.76 16.80 19.50
N SER A 22 -47.04 17.94 18.81
CA SER A 22 -46.52 18.16 17.46
C SER A 22 -44.97 18.26 17.42
N PHE A 23 -44.39 18.92 18.42
CA PHE A 23 -42.95 19.00 18.56
C PHE A 23 -42.29 17.60 18.79
N LEU A 24 -42.83 16.80 19.70
CA LEU A 24 -42.36 15.45 19.97
C LEU A 24 -42.44 14.53 18.74
N THR A 25 -43.56 14.61 17.99
CA THR A 25 -43.67 13.78 16.76
C THR A 25 -42.73 14.25 15.66
N MET A 26 -42.56 15.57 15.45
CA MET A 26 -41.58 16.10 14.50
C MET A 26 -40.12 15.72 14.90
N LEU A 27 -39.81 15.83 16.19
CA LEU A 27 -38.52 15.44 16.71
C LEU A 27 -38.21 13.96 16.45
N GLY A 28 -39.16 13.07 16.67
CA GLY A 28 -39.02 11.65 16.38
C GLY A 28 -38.79 11.37 14.91
N ILE A 29 -39.47 12.06 14.00
CA ILE A 29 -39.27 11.91 12.55
C ILE A 29 -37.87 12.44 12.15
N ILE A 30 -37.49 13.61 12.66
CA ILE A 30 -36.17 14.20 12.36
C ILE A 30 -35.06 13.27 12.81
N ILE A 31 -35.12 12.76 14.04
CA ILE A 31 -34.08 11.81 14.55
C ILE A 31 -34.08 10.55 13.70
N GLY A 32 -35.24 9.98 13.37
CA GLY A 32 -35.35 8.78 12.56
C GLY A 32 -34.75 8.95 11.16
N VAL A 33 -35.09 10.02 10.45
CA VAL A 33 -34.57 10.30 9.12
C VAL A 33 -33.06 10.63 9.17
N SER A 34 -32.63 11.46 10.15
CA SER A 34 -31.24 11.85 10.30
C SER A 34 -30.36 10.64 10.60
N SER A 35 -30.79 9.70 11.45
CA SER A 35 -30.03 8.49 11.75
C SER A 35 -29.84 7.59 10.51
N VAL A 36 -30.88 7.44 9.67
CA VAL A 36 -30.76 6.68 8.42
C VAL A 36 -29.77 7.34 7.46
N ILE A 37 -29.85 8.67 7.30
CA ILE A 37 -28.92 9.42 6.44
C ILE A 37 -27.49 9.29 6.94
N LEU A 38 -27.27 9.42 8.26
CA LEU A 38 -25.93 9.27 8.86
C LEU A 38 -25.35 7.88 8.63
N ILE A 39 -26.15 6.82 8.87
CA ILE A 39 -25.69 5.44 8.66
C ILE A 39 -25.32 5.21 7.18
N MET A 40 -26.16 5.69 6.25
CA MET A 40 -25.90 5.56 4.82
C MET A 40 -24.67 6.36 4.39
N SER A 41 -24.49 7.59 4.92
CA SER A 41 -23.33 8.43 4.60
C SER A 41 -22.02 7.81 5.10
N VAL A 42 -22.01 7.32 6.34
CA VAL A 42 -20.82 6.63 6.91
C VAL A 42 -20.54 5.34 6.13
N GLY A 43 -21.58 4.56 5.83
CA GLY A 43 -21.41 3.31 5.08
C GLY A 43 -20.87 3.54 3.66
N ASN A 44 -21.37 4.53 2.95
CA ASN A 44 -20.86 4.89 1.62
C ASN A 44 -19.46 5.48 1.67
N GLY A 45 -19.16 6.31 2.67
CA GLY A 45 -17.82 6.85 2.88
C GLY A 45 -16.78 5.74 3.11
N ALA A 46 -17.06 4.84 4.05
CA ALA A 46 -16.19 3.71 4.34
C ALA A 46 -16.01 2.77 3.12
N ARG A 47 -17.08 2.56 2.35
CA ARG A 47 -16.98 1.77 1.12
C ARG A 47 -16.10 2.42 0.06
N MET A 48 -16.24 3.74 -0.17
CA MET A 48 -15.41 4.47 -1.14
C MET A 48 -13.94 4.46 -0.73
N GLU A 49 -13.65 4.65 0.57
CA GLU A 49 -12.29 4.60 1.11
C GLU A 49 -11.70 3.20 0.93
N MET A 50 -12.45 2.15 1.26
CA MET A 50 -12.01 0.76 1.04
C MET A 50 -11.80 0.43 -0.45
N GLU A 51 -12.67 0.89 -1.37
CA GLU A 51 -12.51 0.71 -2.81
C GLU A 51 -11.25 1.45 -3.32
N GLN A 52 -10.95 2.63 -2.81
CA GLN A 52 -9.74 3.37 -3.14
C GLN A 52 -8.49 2.67 -2.62
N GLU A 53 -8.49 2.22 -1.37
CA GLU A 53 -7.36 1.46 -0.79
C GLU A 53 -7.13 0.13 -1.54
N LEU A 54 -8.19 -0.62 -1.82
CA LEU A 54 -8.08 -1.87 -2.59
C LEU A 54 -7.58 -1.62 -4.02
N THR A 55 -8.03 -0.55 -4.67
CA THR A 55 -7.55 -0.19 -6.00
C THR A 55 -6.08 0.27 -5.96
N ALA A 56 -5.67 0.97 -4.91
CA ALA A 56 -4.29 1.37 -4.71
C ALA A 56 -3.35 0.16 -4.50
N VAL A 57 -3.83 -0.88 -3.81
CA VAL A 57 -3.02 -2.08 -3.50
C VAL A 57 -3.07 -3.12 -4.63
N ALA A 58 -4.22 -3.30 -5.28
CA ALA A 58 -4.45 -4.39 -6.23
C ALA A 58 -4.87 -3.92 -7.64
N GLY A 59 -4.97 -2.61 -7.86
CA GLY A 59 -5.42 -2.04 -9.14
C GLY A 59 -4.41 -2.34 -10.25
N GLY A 60 -4.85 -3.10 -11.26
CA GLY A 60 -4.02 -3.41 -12.42
C GLY A 60 -2.96 -4.47 -12.21
N GLN A 61 -3.00 -5.23 -11.11
CA GLN A 61 -2.09 -6.34 -10.87
C GLN A 61 -2.72 -7.67 -11.31
N ILE A 62 -1.94 -8.47 -12.03
CA ILE A 62 -2.24 -9.86 -12.33
C ILE A 62 -1.24 -10.71 -11.56
N TYR A 63 -1.75 -11.58 -10.69
CA TYR A 63 -0.93 -12.51 -9.95
C TYR A 63 -0.90 -13.86 -10.66
N ILE A 64 0.28 -14.29 -11.08
CA ILE A 64 0.54 -15.57 -11.71
C ILE A 64 1.32 -16.41 -10.70
N TYR A 65 0.85 -17.60 -10.41
CA TYR A 65 1.55 -18.53 -9.51
C TYR A 65 1.62 -19.93 -10.14
N VAL A 66 2.66 -20.63 -9.76
CA VAL A 66 2.88 -22.00 -10.20
C VAL A 66 2.03 -22.95 -9.35
N ASN A 67 1.32 -23.89 -10.01
CA ASN A 67 0.55 -24.89 -9.30
C ASN A 67 1.47 -26.01 -8.78
N SER A 68 1.77 -25.97 -7.48
CA SER A 68 2.62 -26.95 -6.80
C SER A 68 2.04 -28.35 -6.63
N ASN A 69 0.78 -28.59 -7.05
CA ASN A 69 0.14 -29.92 -6.97
C ASN A 69 0.38 -30.78 -8.22
N LEU A 70 1.20 -30.32 -9.16
CA LEU A 70 1.57 -31.10 -10.36
C LEU A 70 2.71 -32.07 -10.05
N GLU A 71 2.78 -33.20 -10.77
CA GLU A 71 3.88 -34.18 -10.64
C GLU A 71 5.24 -33.56 -11.03
N GLU A 72 5.24 -32.71 -12.05
CA GLU A 72 6.36 -31.83 -12.39
C GLU A 72 5.92 -30.39 -12.13
N VAL A 73 6.49 -29.76 -11.12
CA VAL A 73 6.21 -28.36 -10.80
C VAL A 73 6.99 -27.50 -11.80
N PRO A 74 6.30 -26.75 -12.69
CA PRO A 74 7.00 -25.83 -13.57
C PRO A 74 7.58 -24.67 -12.75
N VAL A 75 8.59 -24.03 -13.27
CA VAL A 75 9.17 -22.80 -12.69
C VAL A 75 9.01 -21.67 -13.68
N ILE A 76 8.86 -20.45 -13.17
CA ILE A 76 8.88 -19.24 -13.98
C ILE A 76 10.32 -18.77 -14.02
N THR A 77 10.88 -18.68 -15.22
CA THR A 77 12.26 -18.25 -15.42
C THR A 77 12.35 -16.74 -15.68
N GLU A 78 13.56 -16.16 -15.58
CA GLU A 78 13.76 -14.75 -15.95
C GLU A 78 13.42 -14.50 -17.44
N ALA A 79 13.66 -15.48 -18.31
CA ALA A 79 13.26 -15.37 -19.73
C ALA A 79 11.74 -15.26 -19.92
N ASP A 80 10.95 -15.96 -19.10
CA ASP A 80 9.49 -15.87 -19.10
C ASP A 80 9.04 -14.50 -18.61
N ARG A 81 9.67 -13.96 -17.57
CA ARG A 81 9.41 -12.63 -17.04
C ARG A 81 9.74 -11.54 -18.05
N GLU A 82 10.88 -11.64 -18.74
CA GLU A 82 11.25 -10.71 -19.81
C GLU A 82 10.26 -10.75 -20.97
N ALA A 83 9.81 -11.94 -21.35
CA ALA A 83 8.77 -12.11 -22.36
C ALA A 83 7.44 -11.44 -21.95
N ILE A 84 7.07 -11.54 -20.67
CA ILE A 84 5.88 -10.87 -20.10
C ILE A 84 6.05 -9.34 -20.13
N ARG A 85 7.21 -8.81 -19.75
CA ARG A 85 7.50 -7.35 -19.79
C ARG A 85 7.36 -6.77 -21.20
N MET A 86 7.61 -7.56 -22.23
CA MET A 86 7.51 -7.11 -23.65
C MET A 86 6.08 -7.15 -24.19
N LEU A 87 5.09 -7.65 -23.45
CA LEU A 87 3.70 -7.67 -23.90
C LEU A 87 3.11 -6.25 -23.91
N ASP A 88 2.28 -6.00 -24.91
CA ASP A 88 1.55 -4.72 -25.00
C ASP A 88 0.60 -4.56 -23.80
N GLY A 89 0.60 -3.38 -23.19
CA GLY A 89 -0.20 -3.10 -22.00
C GLY A 89 0.42 -3.52 -20.66
N VAL A 90 1.61 -4.11 -20.64
CA VAL A 90 2.37 -4.40 -19.43
C VAL A 90 3.27 -3.20 -19.09
N LYS A 91 3.19 -2.76 -17.84
CA LYS A 91 4.02 -1.69 -17.27
C LYS A 91 5.28 -2.24 -16.62
N GLY A 92 5.17 -3.39 -16.00
CA GLY A 92 6.26 -4.08 -15.30
C GLY A 92 5.84 -5.49 -14.88
N CYS A 93 6.84 -6.26 -14.50
CA CYS A 93 6.68 -7.66 -14.09
C CYS A 93 7.70 -7.97 -13.00
N THR A 94 7.25 -8.03 -11.74
CA THR A 94 8.11 -8.32 -10.60
C THR A 94 7.87 -9.70 -10.02
N SER A 95 8.90 -10.22 -9.39
CA SER A 95 8.82 -11.35 -8.47
C SER A 95 9.63 -10.98 -7.24
N THR A 96 9.06 -11.14 -6.07
CA THR A 96 9.80 -10.98 -4.83
C THR A 96 10.65 -12.22 -4.62
N ALA A 97 11.96 -12.06 -4.47
CA ALA A 97 12.83 -13.15 -4.07
C ALA A 97 12.49 -13.62 -2.64
N GLY A 98 12.09 -12.68 -1.78
CA GLY A 98 11.65 -12.94 -0.43
C GLY A 98 11.76 -11.72 0.47
N ASN A 99 11.44 -11.93 1.74
CA ASN A 99 11.74 -10.96 2.79
C ASN A 99 12.53 -11.63 3.92
N MET A 100 13.38 -10.87 4.57
CA MET A 100 14.14 -11.33 5.72
C MET A 100 14.12 -10.30 6.84
N LEU A 101 14.18 -10.82 8.06
CA LEU A 101 14.37 -9.98 9.24
C LEU A 101 15.86 -9.72 9.42
N ASN A 102 16.27 -8.48 9.24
CA ASN A 102 17.63 -8.02 9.34
C ASN A 102 17.78 -6.99 10.46
N SER A 103 19.00 -6.81 10.95
CA SER A 103 19.33 -5.75 11.89
C SER A 103 19.91 -4.55 11.14
N VAL A 104 19.39 -3.36 11.41
CA VAL A 104 19.81 -2.10 10.78
C VAL A 104 20.38 -1.16 11.82
N THR A 105 21.61 -0.70 11.60
CA THR A 105 22.31 0.21 12.53
C THR A 105 22.54 1.56 11.88
N THR A 106 22.19 2.63 12.61
CA THR A 106 22.43 4.02 12.25
C THR A 106 23.06 4.77 13.41
N GLY A 107 23.38 6.03 13.23
CA GLY A 107 23.85 6.90 14.32
C GLY A 107 22.85 7.08 15.48
N LYS A 108 21.57 6.72 15.30
CA LYS A 108 20.53 6.77 16.34
C LYS A 108 20.40 5.46 17.13
N GLY A 109 20.89 4.36 16.61
CA GLY A 109 20.80 3.04 17.25
C GLY A 109 20.55 1.93 16.26
N THR A 110 20.23 0.77 16.81
CA THR A 110 19.94 -0.44 16.05
C THR A 110 18.43 -0.72 16.05
N PHE A 111 17.91 -1.10 14.91
CA PHE A 111 16.49 -1.35 14.65
C PHE A 111 16.33 -2.71 13.95
N ASP A 112 15.25 -3.39 14.21
CA ASP A 112 14.86 -4.56 13.44
C ASP A 112 14.12 -4.10 12.18
N ALA A 113 14.45 -4.67 11.03
CA ALA A 113 13.89 -4.33 9.73
C ALA A 113 13.42 -5.57 8.99
N ILE A 114 12.29 -5.45 8.32
CA ILE A 114 11.89 -6.39 7.28
C ILE A 114 12.43 -5.85 5.97
N VAL A 115 13.38 -6.57 5.42
CA VAL A 115 14.01 -6.24 4.16
C VAL A 115 13.36 -7.03 3.04
N ASN A 116 12.76 -6.32 2.09
CA ASN A 116 12.11 -6.88 0.92
C ASN A 116 13.12 -6.91 -0.24
N TYR A 117 13.42 -8.09 -0.69
CA TYR A 117 14.34 -8.35 -1.80
C TYR A 117 13.57 -8.52 -3.09
N ALA A 118 13.63 -7.51 -3.96
CA ALA A 118 12.86 -7.49 -5.21
C ALA A 118 13.66 -6.90 -6.37
N ASP A 119 13.10 -6.99 -7.57
CA ASP A 119 13.62 -6.28 -8.74
C ASP A 119 13.05 -4.86 -8.84
N PRO A 120 13.55 -4.02 -9.77
CA PRO A 120 13.10 -2.64 -9.91
C PRO A 120 11.61 -2.46 -10.24
N ASP A 121 10.97 -3.43 -10.90
CA ASP A 121 9.55 -3.35 -11.24
C ASP A 121 8.64 -3.45 -9.99
N ASP A 122 9.20 -3.78 -8.82
CA ASP A 122 8.48 -3.71 -7.54
C ASP A 122 8.04 -2.28 -7.17
N GLU A 123 8.61 -1.26 -7.81
CA GLU A 123 8.11 0.12 -7.73
C GLU A 123 6.61 0.22 -8.05
N PHE A 124 6.11 -0.65 -8.93
CA PHE A 124 4.72 -0.67 -9.33
C PHE A 124 3.82 -1.45 -8.37
N SER A 125 4.41 -2.21 -7.45
CA SER A 125 3.68 -2.86 -6.39
C SER A 125 3.16 -1.82 -5.39
N ASN A 126 1.91 -1.97 -4.95
CA ASN A 126 1.27 -1.10 -3.96
C ASN A 126 1.26 0.41 -4.34
N ASN A 127 1.33 0.76 -5.64
CA ASN A 127 1.36 2.15 -6.10
C ASN A 127 2.31 3.03 -5.28
N SER A 128 3.54 2.55 -5.05
CA SER A 128 4.54 3.24 -4.23
C SER A 128 4.81 4.65 -4.76
N VAL A 129 4.21 5.66 -4.14
CA VAL A 129 4.45 7.05 -4.50
C VAL A 129 5.75 7.50 -3.85
N MET A 130 6.73 7.90 -4.67
CA MET A 130 7.98 8.45 -4.17
C MET A 130 7.75 9.84 -3.56
N ALA A 131 8.26 10.05 -2.35
CA ALA A 131 8.28 11.36 -1.69
C ALA A 131 9.51 12.18 -2.13
N CYS A 132 10.66 11.53 -2.21
CA CYS A 132 11.88 12.10 -2.78
C CYS A 132 12.83 11.02 -3.29
N GLY A 133 13.79 11.40 -4.14
CA GLY A 133 14.69 10.47 -4.81
C GLY A 133 13.97 9.65 -5.90
N HIS A 134 14.43 8.43 -6.10
CA HIS A 134 13.89 7.50 -7.09
C HIS A 134 13.98 6.07 -6.58
N TRP A 135 13.21 5.17 -7.18
CA TRP A 135 13.38 3.74 -6.97
C TRP A 135 14.73 3.28 -7.53
N TYR A 136 15.33 2.22 -6.99
CA TYR A 136 16.56 1.69 -7.57
C TYR A 136 16.33 1.23 -9.02
N THR A 137 17.34 1.43 -9.85
CA THR A 137 17.26 1.22 -11.29
C THR A 137 17.65 -0.20 -11.70
N TRP A 138 17.38 -0.58 -12.95
CA TRP A 138 17.88 -1.81 -13.52
C TRP A 138 19.41 -1.84 -13.58
N ASP A 139 20.06 -0.68 -13.73
CA ASP A 139 21.53 -0.57 -13.67
C ASP A 139 22.05 -0.89 -12.26
N ASP A 140 21.38 -0.39 -11.22
CA ASP A 140 21.72 -0.73 -9.83
C ASP A 140 21.52 -2.22 -9.56
N PHE A 141 20.42 -2.76 -10.08
CA PHE A 141 20.07 -4.16 -9.95
C PHE A 141 21.11 -5.08 -10.60
N TYR A 142 21.46 -4.87 -11.88
CA TYR A 142 22.44 -5.70 -12.58
C TYR A 142 23.86 -5.53 -12.05
N ALA A 143 24.18 -4.35 -11.51
CA ALA A 143 25.49 -4.11 -10.88
C ALA A 143 25.59 -4.71 -9.46
N GLY A 144 24.46 -5.12 -8.86
CA GLY A 144 24.43 -5.58 -7.46
C GLY A 144 24.77 -4.47 -6.47
N ASN A 145 24.35 -3.24 -6.76
CA ASN A 145 24.65 -2.09 -5.91
C ASN A 145 23.90 -2.19 -4.57
N ASP A 146 24.59 -1.83 -3.47
CA ASP A 146 24.04 -1.75 -2.12
C ASP A 146 23.19 -0.46 -1.97
N VAL A 147 22.01 -0.46 -2.54
CA VAL A 147 21.06 0.66 -2.51
C VAL A 147 19.74 0.26 -1.86
N ALA A 148 19.06 1.23 -1.26
CA ALA A 148 17.83 0.99 -0.54
C ALA A 148 16.78 2.09 -0.77
N VAL A 149 15.52 1.69 -0.74
CA VAL A 149 14.34 2.57 -0.65
C VAL A 149 13.64 2.32 0.68
N ILE A 150 13.33 3.39 1.41
CA ILE A 150 12.70 3.34 2.74
C ILE A 150 11.44 4.20 2.76
N SER A 151 10.60 4.04 3.77
CA SER A 151 9.43 4.91 3.96
C SER A 151 9.80 6.25 4.62
N GLU A 152 8.95 7.30 4.49
CA GLU A 152 9.11 8.55 5.23
C GLU A 152 9.11 8.33 6.73
N ALA A 153 8.25 7.45 7.25
CA ALA A 153 8.18 7.12 8.67
C ALA A 153 9.50 6.49 9.15
N ASP A 154 10.06 5.56 8.38
CA ASP A 154 11.31 4.90 8.72
C ASP A 154 12.51 5.83 8.60
N ALA A 155 12.52 6.75 7.63
CA ALA A 155 13.53 7.80 7.54
C ALA A 155 13.58 8.64 8.82
N VAL A 156 12.42 9.04 9.33
CA VAL A 156 12.33 9.79 10.61
C VAL A 156 12.76 8.94 11.80
N ARG A 157 12.42 7.66 11.84
CA ARG A 157 12.84 6.73 12.89
C ARG A 157 14.36 6.55 12.90
N MET A 158 14.94 6.28 11.73
CA MET A 158 16.37 5.96 11.55
C MET A 158 17.28 7.19 11.69
N PHE A 159 16.84 8.36 11.19
CA PHE A 159 17.70 9.55 11.08
C PHE A 159 17.11 10.80 11.76
N GLY A 160 15.79 10.86 12.01
CA GLY A 160 15.09 12.02 12.58
C GLY A 160 14.67 13.07 11.56
N THR A 161 14.82 12.76 10.29
CA THR A 161 14.48 13.63 9.15
C THR A 161 14.07 12.78 7.97
N THR A 162 13.33 13.37 7.03
CA THR A 162 13.01 12.76 5.73
C THR A 162 14.05 13.10 4.66
N ASP A 163 14.96 14.04 4.93
CA ASP A 163 16.07 14.40 4.02
C ASP A 163 17.25 13.44 4.26
N VAL A 164 17.16 12.26 3.67
CA VAL A 164 18.07 11.13 3.89
C VAL A 164 18.70 10.58 2.60
N ILE A 165 18.39 11.18 1.44
CA ILE A 165 18.94 10.73 0.17
C ILE A 165 20.46 10.81 0.18
N GLY A 166 21.12 9.70 -0.16
CA GLY A 166 22.57 9.56 -0.14
C GLY A 166 23.18 9.23 1.22
N LEU A 167 22.41 9.25 2.31
CA LEU A 167 22.87 8.73 3.59
C LEU A 167 23.01 7.20 3.53
N THR A 168 23.84 6.66 4.42
CA THR A 168 24.09 5.23 4.52
C THR A 168 23.72 4.70 5.90
N PHE A 169 23.40 3.42 5.94
CA PHE A 169 23.19 2.65 7.16
C PHE A 169 23.82 1.27 7.04
N GLU A 170 24.20 0.70 8.15
CA GLU A 170 24.68 -0.69 8.19
C GLU A 170 23.49 -1.64 8.27
N MET A 171 23.47 -2.65 7.43
CA MET A 171 22.49 -3.74 7.43
C MET A 171 23.22 -5.06 7.66
N ASP A 172 22.80 -5.77 8.69
CA ASP A 172 23.32 -7.07 9.08
C ASP A 172 22.26 -8.14 8.80
N ASP A 173 22.54 -9.03 7.87
CA ASP A 173 21.67 -10.16 7.50
C ASP A 173 21.99 -11.44 8.30
N GLY A 174 22.93 -11.35 9.26
CA GLY A 174 23.41 -12.45 10.08
C GLY A 174 24.70 -13.11 9.55
N ASP A 175 25.03 -12.94 8.28
CA ASP A 175 26.22 -13.46 7.64
C ASP A 175 27.19 -12.35 7.25
N VAL A 176 26.68 -11.24 6.74
CA VAL A 176 27.48 -10.11 6.22
C VAL A 176 26.89 -8.78 6.64
N ILE A 177 27.76 -7.84 7.02
CA ILE A 177 27.37 -6.44 7.24
C ILE A 177 27.63 -5.65 5.96
N LYS A 178 26.58 -5.00 5.45
CA LYS A 178 26.60 -4.17 4.24
C LYS A 178 26.29 -2.72 4.55
N ASN A 179 26.91 -1.80 3.82
CA ASN A 179 26.61 -0.38 3.89
C ASN A 179 25.64 0.01 2.78
N MET A 180 24.37 0.04 3.12
CA MET A 180 23.30 0.38 2.19
C MET A 180 23.18 1.89 2.03
N ARG A 181 23.08 2.38 0.80
CA ARG A 181 22.88 3.81 0.48
C ARG A 181 21.43 4.07 0.11
N ILE A 182 20.81 5.04 0.75
CA ILE A 182 19.42 5.44 0.47
C ILE A 182 19.38 6.22 -0.85
N VAL A 183 18.63 5.71 -1.82
CA VAL A 183 18.40 6.34 -3.13
C VAL A 183 16.98 6.90 -3.28
N GLY A 184 16.05 6.41 -2.47
CA GLY A 184 14.66 6.84 -2.52
C GLY A 184 13.95 6.77 -1.18
N VAL A 185 12.96 7.64 -1.03
CA VAL A 185 12.03 7.65 0.09
C VAL A 185 10.62 7.59 -0.48
N LYS A 186 9.88 6.53 -0.14
CA LYS A 186 8.47 6.34 -0.50
C LYS A 186 7.57 6.97 0.55
N LYS A 187 6.40 7.46 0.15
CA LYS A 187 5.40 7.93 1.10
C LYS A 187 4.95 6.80 2.00
N SER A 188 4.78 7.11 3.28
CA SER A 188 4.10 6.18 4.18
C SER A 188 2.64 6.05 3.76
N ILE A 189 2.16 4.82 3.65
CA ILE A 189 0.75 4.55 3.38
C ILE A 189 0.06 4.46 4.73
N ASP A 190 -0.71 5.50 5.08
CA ASP A 190 -1.56 5.51 6.26
C ASP A 190 -2.88 4.81 5.92
N GLY A 191 -3.06 3.58 6.37
CA GLY A 191 -4.32 2.84 6.19
C GLY A 191 -4.39 1.61 7.06
N ALA A 192 -5.57 1.33 7.60
CA ALA A 192 -5.82 0.18 8.48
C ALA A 192 -5.63 -1.18 7.77
N PHE A 193 -5.57 -1.22 6.43
CA PHE A 193 -5.42 -2.43 5.61
C PHE A 193 -3.99 -2.68 5.11
N VAL A 194 -3.11 -1.68 5.14
CA VAL A 194 -1.72 -1.79 4.69
C VAL A 194 -0.77 -2.00 5.88
N ALA A 195 -1.27 -2.48 6.98
CA ALA A 195 -0.38 -3.05 7.98
C ALA A 195 0.34 -4.24 7.31
N THR A 196 1.60 -4.02 6.89
CA THR A 196 2.54 -5.14 6.81
C THR A 196 2.29 -5.92 8.08
N GLY A 197 1.98 -7.22 8.02
CA GLY A 197 1.48 -8.00 9.17
C GLY A 197 2.37 -7.99 10.42
N TYR A 198 3.34 -7.08 10.49
CA TYR A 198 4.36 -6.91 11.51
C TYR A 198 4.23 -5.58 12.30
N GLY A 199 3.31 -4.67 11.94
CA GLY A 199 3.07 -3.40 12.64
C GLY A 199 4.26 -2.43 12.62
N ASP A 200 4.14 -1.34 13.39
CA ASP A 200 5.17 -0.30 13.51
C ASP A 200 6.45 -0.74 14.24
N ALA A 201 6.57 -2.01 14.61
CA ALA A 201 7.73 -2.51 15.35
C ALA A 201 8.99 -2.59 14.48
N TYR A 202 8.82 -2.91 13.20
CA TYR A 202 9.91 -3.12 12.24
C TYR A 202 10.02 -1.98 11.24
N LEU A 203 11.23 -1.76 10.70
CA LEU A 203 11.42 -0.92 9.52
C LEU A 203 11.02 -1.70 8.26
N ASP A 204 10.54 -1.01 7.24
CA ASP A 204 10.21 -1.56 5.92
C ASP A 204 11.19 -1.02 4.86
N ILE A 205 12.09 -1.88 4.40
CA ILE A 205 13.20 -1.53 3.53
C ILE A 205 13.12 -2.36 2.25
N ASN A 206 13.17 -1.71 1.09
CA ASN A 206 13.24 -2.37 -0.20
C ASN A 206 14.67 -2.29 -0.76
N VAL A 207 15.20 -3.41 -1.21
CA VAL A 207 16.54 -3.52 -1.78
C VAL A 207 16.54 -4.42 -3.03
N PRO A 208 17.47 -4.21 -3.99
CA PRO A 208 17.64 -5.15 -5.09
C PRO A 208 18.04 -6.52 -4.56
N TYR A 209 17.40 -7.60 -5.01
CA TYR A 209 17.79 -8.94 -4.53
C TYR A 209 19.17 -9.34 -5.00
N THR A 210 19.71 -8.73 -6.07
CA THR A 210 21.06 -8.94 -6.56
C THR A 210 22.15 -8.34 -5.67
N SER A 211 21.82 -7.43 -4.77
CA SER A 211 22.74 -6.91 -3.77
C SER A 211 23.11 -7.96 -2.72
N ASP A 212 22.36 -9.05 -2.64
CA ASP A 212 22.57 -10.13 -1.69
C ASP A 212 23.03 -11.40 -2.40
N SER A 213 24.10 -12.04 -1.91
CA SER A 213 24.68 -13.22 -2.54
C SER A 213 23.80 -14.46 -2.51
N TYR A 214 22.93 -14.58 -1.52
CA TYR A 214 21.98 -15.67 -1.42
C TYR A 214 20.86 -15.48 -2.45
N TRP A 215 20.26 -14.30 -2.50
CA TRP A 215 19.15 -13.97 -3.40
C TRP A 215 19.60 -13.76 -4.85
N ALA A 216 20.83 -13.31 -5.09
CA ALA A 216 21.37 -13.13 -6.44
C ALA A 216 21.45 -14.42 -7.28
N GLN A 217 21.33 -15.59 -6.65
CA GLN A 217 21.33 -16.89 -7.31
C GLN A 217 19.92 -17.36 -7.68
N PHE A 218 18.89 -16.60 -7.28
CA PHE A 218 17.50 -16.92 -7.56
C PHE A 218 17.18 -16.70 -9.06
N ASN A 219 16.92 -17.78 -9.77
CA ASN A 219 16.55 -17.76 -11.19
C ASN A 219 15.19 -18.41 -11.46
N ASP A 220 14.63 -19.06 -10.44
CA ASP A 220 13.39 -19.82 -10.53
C ASP A 220 12.38 -19.20 -9.57
N PHE A 221 11.24 -18.77 -10.11
CA PHE A 221 10.21 -18.08 -9.36
C PHE A 221 8.93 -18.89 -9.28
N ASP A 222 8.35 -18.95 -8.10
CA ASP A 222 7.06 -19.62 -7.87
C ASP A 222 5.87 -18.74 -8.26
N ASN A 223 6.10 -17.43 -8.31
CA ASN A 223 5.05 -16.45 -8.60
C ASN A 223 5.61 -15.19 -9.25
N VAL A 224 4.72 -14.48 -9.95
CA VAL A 224 5.01 -13.23 -10.64
C VAL A 224 3.81 -12.30 -10.52
N TYR A 225 4.09 -11.02 -10.24
CA TYR A 225 3.13 -9.94 -10.31
C TYR A 225 3.35 -9.16 -11.60
N VAL A 226 2.30 -9.04 -12.39
CA VAL A 226 2.31 -8.30 -13.66
C VAL A 226 1.45 -7.06 -13.50
N PHE A 227 2.00 -5.90 -13.81
CA PHE A 227 1.34 -4.60 -13.68
C PHE A 227 0.87 -4.10 -15.04
N SER A 228 -0.40 -3.68 -15.13
CA SER A 228 -0.96 -3.13 -16.36
C SER A 228 -0.73 -1.62 -16.48
N GLN A 229 -0.66 -1.11 -17.72
CA GLN A 229 -0.54 0.33 -18.00
C GLN A 229 -1.84 1.11 -17.73
N ASN A 230 -2.99 0.44 -17.59
CA ASN A 230 -4.32 1.02 -17.53
C ASN A 230 -4.98 0.86 -16.14
N SER A 231 -4.23 1.07 -15.08
CA SER A 231 -4.76 1.07 -13.71
C SER A 231 -4.86 2.49 -13.15
#